data_f7583c3fdb180c43de4b232eaa69fede
#
_entry.id   f7583c3fdb180c43de4b232eaa69fede
#
_cell.length_a   1.000
_cell.length_b   1.000
_cell.length_c   1.000
_cell.angle_alpha   90.00
_cell.angle_beta   90.00
_cell.angle_gamma   90.00
#
_symmetry.space_group_name_H-M   'P 1'
#
loop_
_entity.id
_entity.type
_entity.pdbx_description
1 polymer ?
#
loop_
_entity_poly.entity_id
_entity_poly.type
_entity_poly.pdbx_seq_one_letter_code
_entity_poly.pdbx_strand_id
1 'polypeptide(L)'
;MIYKDNAVKDLRIAYIGGGSRGWAWTFMRDLALEPALGGTIVLYDIDKEAAKANEVIGNGITKRPEAVGKWKYVVADTLAEALTGSDFVVISILPGTFDEMESDVHEPEKYGIYQSVGDTAGPGGMVRALRTIPMFVEIAEAIRDYAPKAWVINYTNPMSLCVKTLYHVFPEIKAFGCCHEVFGTQKLLAQIAERELGLTNIAREDIVVNVLGLNHFTWFDRASYKGIDLFPVYRHFIETHFEEGFEEKDNNWMNSTFACAHRVKFDLFQKYGWIAAAGDRHLAEFMPPIYLKDPQTVASWKFGLTTVTWRKEDLKKRLEKSKRLVSGEEQVELNPSGE
;
A
#
# COMPACT_ATOMS: atom_id res chain seq x y z
N MET A 1 18.93 -17.51 7.70
CA MET A 1 18.67 -17.56 6.23
C MET A 1 19.63 -18.49 5.52
N ILE A 2 19.12 -19.46 4.74
CA ILE A 2 19.91 -20.42 3.94
C ILE A 2 19.45 -20.30 2.47
N TYR A 3 20.39 -20.00 1.55
CA TYR A 3 20.15 -19.99 0.12
C TYR A 3 20.67 -21.25 -0.53
N LYS A 4 19.78 -22.04 -1.12
CA LYS A 4 20.13 -23.29 -1.79
C LYS A 4 19.10 -23.65 -2.88
N ASP A 5 19.57 -24.12 -4.05
CA ASP A 5 18.72 -24.58 -5.14
C ASP A 5 17.66 -23.55 -5.60
N ASN A 6 18.06 -22.29 -5.73
CA ASN A 6 17.19 -21.13 -6.05
C ASN A 6 16.05 -20.89 -5.04
N ALA A 7 16.17 -21.42 -3.82
CA ALA A 7 15.22 -21.19 -2.74
C ALA A 7 15.93 -20.62 -1.51
N VAL A 8 15.21 -19.82 -0.75
CA VAL A 8 15.65 -19.25 0.52
C VAL A 8 14.84 -19.88 1.66
N LYS A 9 15.54 -20.56 2.57
CA LYS A 9 14.93 -21.24 3.72
C LYS A 9 15.45 -20.64 5.03
N ASP A 10 14.74 -20.95 6.10
CA ASP A 10 15.04 -20.46 7.44
C ASP A 10 15.10 -18.93 7.53
N LEU A 11 14.30 -18.26 6.71
CA LEU A 11 14.07 -16.83 6.83
C LEU A 11 13.40 -16.53 8.17
N ARG A 12 13.86 -15.45 8.83
CA ARG A 12 13.16 -14.88 9.95
C ARG A 12 12.70 -13.48 9.61
N ILE A 13 11.39 -13.28 9.58
CA ILE A 13 10.75 -11.99 9.26
C ILE A 13 10.00 -11.50 10.49
N ALA A 14 10.39 -10.34 11.03
CA ALA A 14 9.59 -9.64 12.03
C ALA A 14 8.49 -8.83 11.32
N TYR A 15 7.24 -9.01 11.70
CA TYR A 15 6.11 -8.24 11.20
C TYR A 15 5.56 -7.34 12.32
N ILE A 16 5.90 -6.06 12.26
CA ILE A 16 5.42 -5.03 13.19
C ILE A 16 4.09 -4.48 12.66
N GLY A 17 3.03 -4.61 13.44
CA GLY A 17 1.64 -4.50 13.02
C GLY A 17 1.04 -5.85 12.64
N GLY A 18 1.56 -6.92 13.26
CA GLY A 18 1.20 -8.32 13.00
C GLY A 18 -0.26 -8.67 13.30
N GLY A 19 -1.00 -7.81 14.00
CA GLY A 19 -2.46 -7.90 14.21
C GLY A 19 -3.31 -7.34 13.08
N SER A 20 -2.71 -6.86 11.98
CA SER A 20 -3.43 -6.28 10.84
C SER A 20 -4.47 -7.25 10.27
N ARG A 21 -5.73 -6.77 10.16
CA ARG A 21 -6.87 -7.52 9.63
C ARG A 21 -7.11 -7.18 8.16
N GLY A 22 -6.14 -7.50 7.34
CA GLY A 22 -6.16 -7.22 5.89
C GLY A 22 -4.76 -7.42 5.31
N TRP A 23 -3.87 -6.47 5.52
CA TRP A 23 -2.49 -6.56 4.99
C TRP A 23 -1.73 -7.80 5.46
N ALA A 24 -1.85 -8.18 6.74
CA ALA A 24 -1.23 -9.42 7.21
C ALA A 24 -1.81 -10.66 6.52
N TRP A 25 -3.12 -10.71 6.27
CA TRP A 25 -3.73 -11.84 5.56
C TRP A 25 -3.30 -11.92 4.10
N THR A 26 -3.17 -10.78 3.42
CA THR A 26 -2.62 -10.71 2.06
C THR A 26 -1.18 -11.20 2.03
N PHE A 27 -0.34 -10.71 2.95
CA PHE A 27 1.05 -11.14 3.07
C PHE A 27 1.18 -12.65 3.35
N MET A 28 0.37 -13.19 4.27
CA MET A 28 0.33 -14.62 4.56
C MET A 28 -0.09 -15.47 3.36
N ARG A 29 -1.05 -14.99 2.59
CA ARG A 29 -1.56 -15.63 1.37
C ARG A 29 -0.47 -15.70 0.30
N ASP A 30 0.18 -14.58 0.01
CA ASP A 30 1.21 -14.51 -1.03
C ASP A 30 2.43 -15.37 -0.66
N LEU A 31 2.86 -15.33 0.60
CA LEU A 31 3.93 -16.21 1.10
C LEU A 31 3.55 -17.71 1.05
N ALA A 32 2.28 -18.04 1.25
CA ALA A 32 1.83 -19.42 1.13
C ALA A 32 1.91 -19.96 -0.30
N LEU A 33 1.84 -19.08 -1.29
CA LEU A 33 1.90 -19.41 -2.72
C LEU A 33 3.32 -19.36 -3.29
N GLU A 34 4.32 -18.89 -2.51
CA GLU A 34 5.70 -18.72 -2.96
C GLU A 34 6.57 -19.93 -2.56
N PRO A 35 6.90 -20.83 -3.49
CA PRO A 35 7.66 -22.05 -3.17
C PRO A 35 9.14 -21.80 -2.90
N ALA A 36 9.70 -20.68 -3.38
CA ALA A 36 11.10 -20.35 -3.22
C ALA A 36 11.45 -19.79 -1.84
N LEU A 37 10.46 -19.43 -1.03
CA LEU A 37 10.65 -18.84 0.28
C LEU A 37 10.08 -19.71 1.41
N GLY A 38 10.75 -19.70 2.57
CA GLY A 38 10.25 -20.38 3.75
C GLY A 38 11.00 -19.98 5.03
N GLY A 39 10.31 -20.10 6.16
CA GLY A 39 10.90 -19.72 7.44
C GLY A 39 9.88 -19.43 8.54
N THR A 40 10.18 -18.43 9.36
CA THR A 40 9.35 -18.00 10.48
C THR A 40 8.96 -16.54 10.36
N ILE A 41 7.67 -16.26 10.48
CA ILE A 41 7.11 -14.91 10.64
C ILE A 41 6.84 -14.67 12.12
N VAL A 42 7.47 -13.65 12.67
CA VAL A 42 7.29 -13.25 14.07
C VAL A 42 6.37 -12.04 14.10
N LEU A 43 5.15 -12.24 14.57
CA LEU A 43 4.11 -11.22 14.63
C LEU A 43 4.25 -10.42 15.92
N TYR A 44 4.41 -9.11 15.80
CA TYR A 44 4.36 -8.19 16.93
C TYR A 44 3.27 -7.14 16.69
N ASP A 45 2.42 -6.94 17.68
CA ASP A 45 1.40 -5.90 17.68
C ASP A 45 1.15 -5.44 19.13
N ILE A 46 0.71 -4.19 19.28
CA ILE A 46 0.21 -3.70 20.58
C ILE A 46 -1.13 -4.37 20.94
N ASP A 47 -1.95 -4.73 19.93
CA ASP A 47 -3.13 -5.61 20.06
C ASP A 47 -2.69 -7.08 20.01
N LYS A 48 -2.29 -7.61 21.16
CA LYS A 48 -1.82 -8.99 21.31
C LYS A 48 -2.83 -10.02 20.87
N GLU A 49 -4.12 -9.77 21.09
CA GLU A 49 -5.18 -10.71 20.70
C GLU A 49 -5.34 -10.76 19.17
N ALA A 50 -5.17 -9.62 18.50
CA ALA A 50 -5.14 -9.59 17.03
C ALA A 50 -3.93 -10.34 16.47
N ALA A 51 -2.74 -10.19 17.08
CA ALA A 51 -1.55 -10.93 16.67
C ALA A 51 -1.73 -12.45 16.87
N LYS A 52 -2.30 -12.88 18.00
CA LYS A 52 -2.62 -14.30 18.27
C LYS A 52 -3.65 -14.85 17.28
N ALA A 53 -4.68 -14.08 16.93
CA ALA A 53 -5.64 -14.47 15.92
C ALA A 53 -4.94 -14.71 14.56
N ASN A 54 -4.02 -13.83 14.18
CA ASN A 54 -3.24 -13.95 12.94
C ASN A 54 -2.22 -15.11 13.00
N GLU A 55 -1.66 -15.44 14.15
CA GLU A 55 -0.86 -16.67 14.33
C GLU A 55 -1.67 -17.92 14.00
N VAL A 56 -2.90 -18.02 14.52
CA VAL A 56 -3.81 -19.13 14.24
C VAL A 56 -4.15 -19.20 12.75
N ILE A 57 -4.51 -18.07 12.15
CA ILE A 57 -4.86 -17.95 10.73
C ILE A 57 -3.66 -18.36 9.85
N GLY A 58 -2.48 -17.78 10.08
CA GLY A 58 -1.28 -18.07 9.30
C GLY A 58 -0.85 -19.53 9.38
N ASN A 59 -0.82 -20.12 10.59
CA ASN A 59 -0.52 -21.53 10.76
C ASN A 59 -1.63 -22.44 10.21
N GLY A 60 -2.85 -21.97 10.12
CA GLY A 60 -3.97 -22.65 9.42
C GLY A 60 -3.73 -22.71 7.92
N ILE A 61 -3.34 -21.59 7.30
CA ILE A 61 -3.03 -21.51 5.86
C ILE A 61 -1.92 -22.49 5.48
N THR A 62 -0.84 -22.59 6.26
CA THR A 62 0.32 -23.44 5.93
C THR A 62 0.04 -24.94 5.97
N LYS A 63 -1.08 -25.35 6.58
CA LYS A 63 -1.52 -26.76 6.61
C LYS A 63 -2.30 -27.18 5.37
N ARG A 64 -2.68 -26.24 4.54
CA ARG A 64 -3.50 -26.50 3.36
C ARG A 64 -2.66 -27.12 2.24
N PRO A 65 -3.23 -28.03 1.43
CA PRO A 65 -2.51 -28.67 0.31
C PRO A 65 -2.01 -27.67 -0.72
N GLU A 66 -2.72 -26.56 -0.93
CA GLU A 66 -2.40 -25.52 -1.91
C GLU A 66 -1.24 -24.62 -1.44
N ALA A 67 -0.93 -24.62 -0.13
CA ALA A 67 0.17 -23.85 0.43
C ALA A 67 1.51 -24.53 0.15
N VAL A 68 2.22 -24.03 -0.87
CA VAL A 68 3.55 -24.52 -1.28
C VAL A 68 4.68 -23.90 -0.47
N GLY A 69 4.53 -22.64 -0.04
CA GLY A 69 5.45 -21.93 0.86
C GLY A 69 5.43 -22.53 2.27
N LYS A 70 6.61 -22.70 2.87
CA LYS A 70 6.77 -23.37 4.17
C LYS A 70 7.06 -22.35 5.27
N TRP A 71 6.00 -21.88 5.91
CA TRP A 71 6.07 -20.83 6.93
C TRP A 71 5.53 -21.29 8.27
N LYS A 72 6.10 -20.75 9.34
CA LYS A 72 5.61 -20.85 10.71
C LYS A 72 5.33 -19.43 11.21
N TYR A 73 4.19 -19.23 11.84
CA TYR A 73 3.81 -17.98 12.46
C TYR A 73 3.88 -18.09 13.97
N VAL A 74 4.48 -17.12 14.63
CA VAL A 74 4.61 -17.04 16.09
C VAL A 74 4.41 -15.61 16.55
N VAL A 75 3.82 -15.40 17.73
CA VAL A 75 3.67 -14.08 18.33
C VAL A 75 4.87 -13.80 19.25
N ALA A 76 5.36 -12.57 19.24
CA ALA A 76 6.33 -12.04 20.19
C ALA A 76 5.65 -11.05 21.14
N ASP A 77 6.08 -11.05 22.39
CA ASP A 77 5.55 -10.13 23.41
C ASP A 77 6.24 -8.77 23.39
N THR A 78 7.46 -8.70 22.89
CA THR A 78 8.27 -7.47 22.83
C THR A 78 8.86 -7.24 21.43
N LEU A 79 9.19 -5.97 21.12
CA LEU A 79 9.96 -5.64 19.90
C LEU A 79 11.31 -6.36 19.88
N ALA A 80 11.99 -6.47 21.02
CA ALA A 80 13.26 -7.17 21.13
C ALA A 80 13.16 -8.64 20.69
N GLU A 81 12.15 -9.37 21.17
CA GLU A 81 11.89 -10.76 20.78
C GLU A 81 11.54 -10.89 19.30
N ALA A 82 10.71 -9.96 18.77
CA ALA A 82 10.32 -9.98 17.38
C ALA A 82 11.52 -9.77 16.46
N LEU A 83 12.37 -8.78 16.79
CA LEU A 83 13.46 -8.32 15.95
C LEU A 83 14.73 -9.19 16.03
N THR A 84 15.02 -9.77 17.20
CA THR A 84 16.26 -10.51 17.38
C THR A 84 16.43 -11.64 16.37
N GLY A 85 17.51 -11.56 15.59
CA GLY A 85 17.84 -12.55 14.54
C GLY A 85 16.98 -12.46 13.27
N SER A 86 16.22 -11.38 13.08
CA SER A 86 15.44 -11.18 11.85
C SER A 86 16.33 -10.81 10.66
N ASP A 87 16.05 -11.43 9.52
CA ASP A 87 16.65 -11.11 8.21
C ASP A 87 15.92 -9.94 7.57
N PHE A 88 14.58 -9.87 7.79
CA PHE A 88 13.71 -8.81 7.29
C PHE A 88 12.79 -8.30 8.40
N VAL A 89 12.45 -7.02 8.32
CA VAL A 89 11.44 -6.38 9.16
C VAL A 89 10.39 -5.75 8.27
N VAL A 90 9.13 -6.15 8.43
CA VAL A 90 7.97 -5.53 7.76
C VAL A 90 7.28 -4.63 8.76
N ILE A 91 7.03 -3.37 8.39
CA ILE A 91 6.31 -2.40 9.22
C ILE A 91 4.99 -2.05 8.52
N SER A 92 3.87 -2.39 9.16
CA SER A 92 2.52 -2.11 8.67
C SER A 92 1.60 -1.79 9.84
N ILE A 93 1.76 -0.60 10.41
CA ILE A 93 0.97 -0.14 11.55
C ILE A 93 -0.06 0.91 11.14
N LEU A 94 -1.13 1.03 11.94
CA LEU A 94 -2.09 2.13 11.85
C LEU A 94 -1.85 3.09 13.03
N PRO A 95 -1.25 4.27 12.79
CA PRO A 95 -1.01 5.27 13.84
C PRO A 95 -2.32 5.95 14.27
N GLY A 96 -2.84 5.59 15.42
CA GLY A 96 -4.17 5.97 15.90
C GLY A 96 -5.25 4.98 15.48
N THR A 97 -6.49 5.33 15.69
CA THR A 97 -7.68 4.57 15.26
C THR A 97 -8.42 5.30 14.13
N PHE A 98 -9.53 4.74 13.69
CA PHE A 98 -10.40 5.46 12.76
C PHE A 98 -11.20 6.60 13.41
N ASP A 99 -11.22 6.72 14.73
CA ASP A 99 -11.81 7.88 15.41
C ASP A 99 -10.87 9.10 15.29
N GLU A 100 -9.58 8.94 15.51
CA GLU A 100 -8.59 9.98 15.23
C GLU A 100 -8.58 10.34 13.74
N MET A 101 -8.66 9.35 12.86
CA MET A 101 -8.71 9.61 11.41
C MET A 101 -9.96 10.39 11.01
N GLU A 102 -11.11 10.14 11.64
CA GLU A 102 -12.34 10.90 11.39
C GLU A 102 -12.15 12.39 11.72
N SER A 103 -11.52 12.68 12.85
CA SER A 103 -11.15 14.05 13.23
C SER A 103 -10.15 14.64 12.23
N ASP A 104 -9.09 13.91 11.88
CA ASP A 104 -8.04 14.38 10.95
C ASP A 104 -8.59 14.75 9.57
N VAL A 105 -9.56 13.98 9.07
CA VAL A 105 -10.11 14.15 7.72
C VAL A 105 -11.25 15.15 7.71
N HIS A 106 -12.19 15.08 8.67
CA HIS A 106 -13.46 15.81 8.58
C HIS A 106 -13.51 17.12 9.39
N GLU A 107 -12.66 17.32 10.41
CA GLU A 107 -12.61 18.62 11.08
C GLU A 107 -12.18 19.78 10.17
N PRO A 108 -11.21 19.62 9.24
CA PRO A 108 -10.83 20.66 8.30
C PRO A 108 -11.96 21.09 7.33
N GLU A 109 -12.96 20.22 7.08
CA GLU A 109 -14.10 20.54 6.20
C GLU A 109 -14.91 21.75 6.71
N LYS A 110 -14.94 21.98 8.03
CA LYS A 110 -15.56 23.16 8.66
C LYS A 110 -14.92 24.48 8.19
N TYR A 111 -13.71 24.40 7.65
CA TYR A 111 -12.95 25.54 7.12
C TYR A 111 -12.83 25.50 5.60
N GLY A 112 -13.63 24.65 4.94
CA GLY A 112 -13.59 24.48 3.48
C GLY A 112 -12.36 23.72 2.96
N ILE A 113 -11.70 22.93 3.82
CA ILE A 113 -10.53 22.12 3.45
C ILE A 113 -10.98 20.66 3.34
N TYR A 114 -11.07 20.18 2.10
CA TYR A 114 -11.47 18.80 1.79
C TYR A 114 -10.23 17.94 1.56
N GLN A 115 -10.28 16.70 2.00
CA GLN A 115 -9.20 15.71 1.89
C GLN A 115 -9.76 14.42 1.30
N SER A 116 -9.16 13.93 0.22
CA SER A 116 -9.64 12.72 -0.47
C SER A 116 -9.16 11.43 0.23
N VAL A 117 -8.05 11.49 0.94
CA VAL A 117 -7.47 10.36 1.71
C VAL A 117 -7.09 10.79 3.13
N GLY A 118 -6.38 11.93 3.29
CA GLY A 118 -6.00 12.51 4.58
C GLY A 118 -4.93 11.75 5.35
N ASP A 119 -4.12 10.93 4.70
CA ASP A 119 -3.09 10.13 5.38
C ASP A 119 -1.64 10.52 5.07
N THR A 120 -1.42 11.36 4.07
CA THR A 120 -0.06 11.71 3.60
C THR A 120 0.16 13.22 3.52
N ALA A 121 -0.76 13.96 2.91
CA ALA A 121 -0.67 15.41 2.72
C ALA A 121 -1.80 16.13 3.46
N GLY A 122 -1.76 17.47 3.45
CA GLY A 122 -2.77 18.31 4.08
C GLY A 122 -2.77 18.25 5.60
N PRO A 123 -3.82 18.83 6.26
CA PRO A 123 -3.93 18.85 7.72
C PRO A 123 -3.95 17.45 8.33
N GLY A 124 -4.69 16.51 7.74
CA GLY A 124 -4.78 15.14 8.21
C GLY A 124 -3.44 14.43 8.15
N GLY A 125 -2.73 14.53 7.02
CA GLY A 125 -1.39 13.97 6.87
C GLY A 125 -0.40 14.53 7.89
N MET A 126 -0.48 15.83 8.18
CA MET A 126 0.38 16.49 9.18
C MET A 126 0.11 15.95 10.59
N VAL A 127 -1.16 15.92 11.04
CA VAL A 127 -1.52 15.43 12.38
C VAL A 127 -1.19 13.95 12.52
N ARG A 128 -1.47 13.16 11.50
CA ARG A 128 -1.07 11.73 11.44
C ARG A 128 0.45 11.57 11.54
N ALA A 129 1.23 12.42 10.86
CA ALA A 129 2.69 12.41 10.95
C ALA A 129 3.20 12.66 12.37
N LEU A 130 2.61 13.62 13.09
CA LEU A 130 2.95 13.91 14.49
C LEU A 130 2.72 12.71 15.42
N ARG A 131 1.72 11.87 15.14
CA ARG A 131 1.51 10.60 15.88
C ARG A 131 2.47 9.50 15.43
N THR A 132 2.78 9.44 14.13
CA THR A 132 3.56 8.36 13.53
C THR A 132 5.05 8.47 13.85
N ILE A 133 5.61 9.68 13.84
CA ILE A 133 7.05 9.89 14.06
C ILE A 133 7.56 9.28 15.37
N PRO A 134 6.95 9.53 16.54
CA PRO A 134 7.42 8.93 17.80
C PRO A 134 7.41 7.39 17.76
N MET A 135 6.40 6.78 17.16
CA MET A 135 6.32 5.32 17.01
C MET A 135 7.46 4.79 16.11
N PHE A 136 7.77 5.51 15.03
CA PHE A 136 8.88 5.14 14.14
C PHE A 136 10.25 5.38 14.74
N VAL A 137 10.42 6.35 15.64
CA VAL A 137 11.64 6.53 16.44
C VAL A 137 11.86 5.29 17.32
N GLU A 138 10.86 4.86 18.08
CA GLU A 138 10.94 3.66 18.93
C GLU A 138 11.26 2.39 18.12
N ILE A 139 10.57 2.21 16.97
CA ILE A 139 10.82 1.07 16.09
C ILE A 139 12.25 1.12 15.51
N ALA A 140 12.73 2.28 15.08
CA ALA A 140 14.07 2.45 14.51
C ALA A 140 15.17 2.17 15.54
N GLU A 141 14.99 2.64 16.77
CA GLU A 141 15.90 2.34 17.90
C GLU A 141 15.93 0.84 18.19
N ALA A 142 14.77 0.20 18.25
CA ALA A 142 14.68 -1.25 18.44
C ALA A 142 15.34 -2.03 17.29
N ILE A 143 15.16 -1.60 16.03
CA ILE A 143 15.84 -2.23 14.89
C ILE A 143 17.36 -2.07 15.00
N ARG A 144 17.84 -0.87 15.33
CA ARG A 144 19.27 -0.61 15.55
C ARG A 144 19.86 -1.56 16.59
N ASP A 145 19.15 -1.76 17.70
CA ASP A 145 19.66 -2.49 18.85
C ASP A 145 19.52 -4.03 18.69
N TYR A 146 18.48 -4.52 18.02
CA TYR A 146 18.17 -5.97 17.95
C TYR A 146 18.28 -6.59 16.55
N ALA A 147 18.18 -5.80 15.48
CA ALA A 147 18.22 -6.29 14.09
C ALA A 147 18.97 -5.35 13.12
N PRO A 148 20.20 -4.86 13.45
CA PRO A 148 20.86 -3.79 12.68
C PRO A 148 21.26 -4.19 11.26
N LYS A 149 21.22 -5.47 10.92
CA LYS A 149 21.57 -5.99 9.58
C LYS A 149 20.35 -6.28 8.70
N ALA A 150 19.16 -6.28 9.29
CA ALA A 150 17.92 -6.61 8.60
C ALA A 150 17.58 -5.61 7.49
N TRP A 151 16.92 -6.08 6.45
CA TRP A 151 16.22 -5.21 5.51
C TRP A 151 14.86 -4.83 6.07
N VAL A 152 14.51 -3.56 5.97
CA VAL A 152 13.26 -3.01 6.50
C VAL A 152 12.35 -2.58 5.37
N ILE A 153 11.14 -3.13 5.33
CA ILE A 153 10.12 -2.84 4.33
C ILE A 153 8.96 -2.12 5.02
N ASN A 154 8.71 -0.88 4.67
CA ASN A 154 7.65 -0.08 5.27
C ASN A 154 6.43 0.04 4.35
N TYR A 155 5.25 -0.28 4.88
CA TYR A 155 3.93 -0.07 4.26
C TYR A 155 3.10 1.02 4.95
N THR A 156 3.60 1.58 6.06
CA THR A 156 2.87 2.59 6.83
C THR A 156 2.94 3.97 6.19
N ASN A 157 1.82 4.68 6.14
CA ASN A 157 1.72 6.07 5.71
C ASN A 157 1.71 7.05 6.91
N PRO A 158 2.27 8.26 6.71
CA PRO A 158 2.93 8.84 5.53
C PRO A 158 4.27 8.18 5.21
N MET A 159 4.35 7.43 4.10
CA MET A 159 5.47 6.51 3.84
C MET A 159 6.83 7.21 3.76
N SER A 160 6.94 8.28 2.97
CA SER A 160 8.22 9.00 2.79
C SER A 160 8.73 9.56 4.11
N LEU A 161 7.83 10.01 4.98
CA LEU A 161 8.16 10.53 6.30
C LEU A 161 8.56 9.41 7.26
N CYS A 162 7.87 8.27 7.22
CA CYS A 162 8.23 7.08 7.97
C CYS A 162 9.64 6.61 7.63
N VAL A 163 9.95 6.44 6.33
CA VAL A 163 11.28 6.02 5.88
C VAL A 163 12.35 7.05 6.25
N LYS A 164 12.05 8.36 6.10
CA LYS A 164 12.96 9.42 6.52
C LYS A 164 13.25 9.36 8.02
N THR A 165 12.25 9.06 8.85
CA THR A 165 12.43 8.90 10.31
C THR A 165 13.33 7.72 10.63
N LEU A 166 13.15 6.58 9.95
CA LEU A 166 14.04 5.42 10.12
C LEU A 166 15.50 5.79 9.87
N TYR A 167 15.81 6.45 8.74
CA TYR A 167 17.16 6.90 8.41
C TYR A 167 17.68 8.02 9.33
N HIS A 168 16.81 8.87 9.87
CA HIS A 168 17.22 9.92 10.80
C HIS A 168 17.71 9.32 12.14
N VAL A 169 17.04 8.29 12.63
CA VAL A 169 17.38 7.64 13.90
C VAL A 169 18.52 6.62 13.74
N PHE A 170 18.54 5.91 12.63
CA PHE A 170 19.53 4.89 12.33
C PHE A 170 20.04 5.07 10.87
N PRO A 171 21.07 5.90 10.63
CA PRO A 171 21.54 6.22 9.28
C PRO A 171 22.00 5.04 8.44
N GLU A 172 22.49 3.97 9.05
CA GLU A 172 22.95 2.75 8.36
C GLU A 172 21.82 1.73 8.09
N ILE A 173 20.59 2.05 8.45
CA ILE A 173 19.43 1.17 8.22
C ILE A 173 19.27 0.87 6.73
N LYS A 174 18.92 -0.36 6.41
CA LYS A 174 18.59 -0.76 5.04
C LYS A 174 17.07 -0.73 4.87
N ALA A 175 16.49 0.44 4.67
CA ALA A 175 15.04 0.62 4.65
C ALA A 175 14.53 1.17 3.33
N PHE A 176 13.35 0.71 2.92
CA PHE A 176 12.59 1.31 1.82
C PHE A 176 11.08 1.18 2.08
N GLY A 177 10.28 1.98 1.37
CA GLY A 177 8.84 1.92 1.41
C GLY A 177 8.27 1.30 0.15
N CYS A 178 7.16 0.57 0.28
CA CYS A 178 6.42 -0.02 -0.83
C CYS A 178 5.01 0.56 -0.90
N CYS A 179 4.58 0.94 -2.11
CA CYS A 179 3.22 1.36 -2.40
C CYS A 179 2.77 0.80 -3.75
N HIS A 180 1.53 0.33 -3.83
CA HIS A 180 0.95 -0.24 -5.06
C HIS A 180 0.50 0.82 -6.09
N GLU A 181 0.45 2.09 -5.74
CA GLU A 181 -0.02 3.18 -6.59
C GLU A 181 0.76 3.29 -7.93
N VAL A 182 2.06 3.02 -7.89
CA VAL A 182 2.91 2.94 -9.09
C VAL A 182 2.45 1.82 -10.01
N PHE A 183 2.09 0.67 -9.46
CA PHE A 183 1.60 -0.49 -10.21
C PHE A 183 0.26 -0.22 -10.88
N GLY A 184 -0.65 0.50 -10.20
CA GLY A 184 -1.89 0.95 -10.80
C GLY A 184 -1.68 1.82 -12.04
N THR A 185 -0.66 2.68 -12.04
CA THR A 185 -0.34 3.50 -13.20
C THR A 185 0.36 2.71 -14.31
N GLN A 186 1.22 1.73 -13.99
CA GLN A 186 1.75 0.79 -15.00
C GLN A 186 0.61 0.00 -15.68
N LYS A 187 -0.37 -0.47 -14.90
CA LYS A 187 -1.55 -1.16 -15.41
C LYS A 187 -2.38 -0.28 -16.33
N LEU A 188 -2.60 0.99 -15.96
CA LEU A 188 -3.25 1.97 -16.82
C LEU A 188 -2.49 2.14 -18.15
N LEU A 189 -1.16 2.25 -18.11
CA LEU A 189 -0.34 2.38 -19.31
C LEU A 189 -0.41 1.15 -20.19
N ALA A 190 -0.45 -0.05 -19.61
CA ALA A 190 -0.65 -1.30 -20.35
C ALA A 190 -1.99 -1.30 -21.10
N GLN A 191 -3.07 -0.94 -20.42
CA GLN A 191 -4.41 -0.87 -21.00
C GLN A 191 -4.53 0.20 -22.08
N ILE A 192 -3.92 1.37 -21.89
CA ILE A 192 -3.86 2.42 -22.92
C ILE A 192 -3.06 1.93 -24.14
N ALA A 193 -1.90 1.28 -23.93
CA ALA A 193 -1.10 0.73 -25.01
C ALA A 193 -1.84 -0.36 -25.79
N GLU A 194 -2.58 -1.24 -25.11
CA GLU A 194 -3.45 -2.22 -25.78
C GLU A 194 -4.46 -1.55 -26.68
N ARG A 195 -5.13 -0.52 -26.19
CA ARG A 195 -6.18 0.20 -26.92
C ARG A 195 -5.63 0.98 -28.11
N GLU A 196 -4.57 1.76 -27.90
CA GLU A 196 -4.04 2.68 -28.92
C GLU A 196 -3.16 2.00 -29.97
N LEU A 197 -2.48 0.90 -29.59
CA LEU A 197 -1.57 0.18 -30.50
C LEU A 197 -2.19 -1.11 -31.07
N GLY A 198 -3.43 -1.46 -30.67
CA GLY A 198 -4.08 -2.69 -31.13
C GLY A 198 -3.40 -3.95 -30.58
N LEU A 199 -2.73 -3.85 -29.42
CA LEU A 199 -2.06 -4.96 -28.74
C LEU A 199 -3.02 -5.64 -27.75
N THR A 200 -2.63 -6.79 -27.25
CA THR A 200 -3.42 -7.56 -26.27
C THR A 200 -2.53 -8.24 -25.27
N ASN A 201 -3.06 -8.47 -24.05
CA ASN A 201 -2.40 -9.20 -22.97
C ASN A 201 -1.04 -8.60 -22.56
N ILE A 202 -0.98 -7.28 -22.46
CA ILE A 202 0.20 -6.59 -21.91
C ILE A 202 0.14 -6.74 -20.38
N ALA A 203 1.09 -7.47 -19.81
CA ALA A 203 1.22 -7.54 -18.37
C ALA A 203 1.79 -6.23 -17.81
N ARG A 204 1.38 -5.84 -16.60
CA ARG A 204 1.90 -4.66 -15.92
C ARG A 204 3.44 -4.69 -15.83
N GLU A 205 3.99 -5.85 -15.59
CA GLU A 205 5.43 -6.10 -15.44
C GLU A 205 6.22 -5.86 -16.74
N ASP A 206 5.56 -5.91 -17.90
CA ASP A 206 6.16 -5.59 -19.19
C ASP A 206 6.33 -4.07 -19.41
N ILE A 207 5.67 -3.24 -18.59
CA ILE A 207 5.78 -1.77 -18.65
C ILE A 207 7.00 -1.33 -17.83
N VAL A 208 8.05 -0.96 -18.51
CA VAL A 208 9.30 -0.48 -17.89
C VAL A 208 9.18 1.02 -17.63
N VAL A 209 9.33 1.43 -16.38
CA VAL A 209 9.23 2.82 -15.95
C VAL A 209 10.44 3.26 -15.12
N ASN A 210 10.73 4.56 -15.11
CA ASN A 210 11.61 5.16 -14.12
C ASN A 210 10.76 6.02 -13.17
N VAL A 211 10.88 5.76 -11.87
CA VAL A 211 10.03 6.36 -10.83
C VAL A 211 10.80 7.44 -10.09
N LEU A 212 10.23 8.64 -10.00
CA LEU A 212 10.76 9.79 -9.30
C LEU A 212 9.76 10.35 -8.30
N GLY A 213 10.23 11.15 -7.34
CA GLY A 213 9.37 11.91 -6.43
C GLY A 213 9.15 11.27 -5.06
N LEU A 214 8.06 11.65 -4.41
CA LEU A 214 7.65 11.21 -3.08
C LEU A 214 6.49 10.22 -3.19
N ASN A 215 6.30 9.38 -2.18
CA ASN A 215 5.13 8.50 -2.14
C ASN A 215 3.82 9.30 -2.23
N HIS A 216 2.88 8.81 -3.01
CA HIS A 216 1.61 9.43 -3.41
C HIS A 216 1.74 10.70 -4.29
N PHE A 217 2.98 11.14 -4.56
CA PHE A 217 3.29 12.20 -5.52
C PHE A 217 4.49 11.76 -6.36
N THR A 218 4.39 10.58 -6.91
CA THR A 218 5.37 9.94 -7.78
C THR A 218 5.10 10.28 -9.24
N TRP A 219 6.16 10.22 -10.05
CA TRP A 219 6.15 10.57 -11.46
C TRP A 219 6.98 9.60 -12.27
N PHE A 220 6.59 9.36 -13.51
CA PHE A 220 7.43 8.68 -14.49
C PHE A 220 8.00 9.71 -15.46
N ASP A 221 9.32 9.73 -15.59
CA ASP A 221 10.04 10.47 -16.63
C ASP A 221 10.34 9.63 -17.85
N ARG A 222 10.16 8.30 -17.73
CA ARG A 222 10.25 7.31 -18.81
C ARG A 222 9.25 6.20 -18.57
N ALA A 223 8.57 5.81 -19.66
CA ALA A 223 7.70 4.65 -19.69
C ALA A 223 7.81 3.98 -21.07
N SER A 224 8.02 2.67 -21.11
CA SER A 224 8.14 1.95 -22.37
C SER A 224 7.59 0.51 -22.28
N TYR A 225 7.17 -0.01 -23.44
CA TYR A 225 6.79 -1.40 -23.63
C TYR A 225 7.61 -1.99 -24.79
N LYS A 226 8.47 -2.99 -24.52
CA LYS A 226 9.33 -3.64 -25.53
C LYS A 226 10.07 -2.64 -26.44
N GLY A 227 10.56 -1.55 -25.86
CA GLY A 227 11.27 -0.48 -26.58
C GLY A 227 10.40 0.59 -27.23
N ILE A 228 9.09 0.45 -27.21
CA ILE A 228 8.14 1.49 -27.65
C ILE A 228 8.02 2.52 -26.55
N ASP A 229 8.28 3.80 -26.84
CA ASP A 229 8.03 4.91 -25.93
C ASP A 229 6.52 5.12 -25.75
N LEU A 230 6.05 5.08 -24.50
CA LEU A 230 4.62 5.22 -24.19
C LEU A 230 4.19 6.68 -23.95
N PHE A 231 5.11 7.64 -23.91
CA PHE A 231 4.73 9.05 -23.74
C PHE A 231 3.91 9.62 -24.91
N PRO A 232 4.27 9.39 -26.19
CA PRO A 232 3.43 9.78 -27.31
C PRO A 232 2.07 9.08 -27.33
N VAL A 233 2.03 7.79 -26.97
CA VAL A 233 0.79 6.98 -26.88
C VAL A 233 -0.14 7.54 -25.80
N TYR A 234 0.41 7.81 -24.60
CA TYR A 234 -0.33 8.38 -23.49
C TYR A 234 -0.85 9.81 -23.82
N ARG A 235 -0.03 10.61 -24.48
CA ARG A 235 -0.43 11.96 -24.96
C ARG A 235 -1.61 11.89 -25.91
N HIS A 236 -1.55 11.05 -26.93
CA HIS A 236 -2.62 10.86 -27.90
C HIS A 236 -3.92 10.42 -27.25
N PHE A 237 -3.82 9.46 -26.31
CA PHE A 237 -4.98 9.02 -25.53
C PHE A 237 -5.62 10.18 -24.75
N ILE A 238 -4.82 10.99 -24.05
CA ILE A 238 -5.32 12.13 -23.26
C ILE A 238 -5.98 13.16 -24.16
N GLU A 239 -5.40 13.50 -25.32
CA GLU A 239 -5.94 14.48 -26.24
C GLU A 239 -7.34 14.09 -26.74
N THR A 240 -7.62 12.80 -26.83
CA THR A 240 -8.90 12.27 -27.35
C THR A 240 -9.90 11.90 -26.26
N HIS A 241 -9.46 11.63 -25.03
CA HIS A 241 -10.31 11.08 -23.96
C HIS A 241 -10.25 11.86 -22.65
N PHE A 242 -9.78 13.09 -22.64
CA PHE A 242 -9.59 13.88 -21.43
C PHE A 242 -10.87 14.02 -20.58
N GLU A 243 -12.00 14.35 -21.23
CA GLU A 243 -13.27 14.56 -20.52
C GLU A 243 -13.92 13.26 -20.04
N GLU A 244 -13.73 12.18 -20.78
CA GLU A 244 -14.23 10.86 -20.40
C GLU A 244 -13.38 10.25 -19.29
N GLY A 245 -12.06 10.46 -19.36
CA GLY A 245 -11.08 9.79 -18.52
C GLY A 245 -10.87 8.34 -18.96
N PHE A 246 -10.35 7.53 -18.06
CA PHE A 246 -10.21 6.09 -18.22
C PHE A 246 -10.85 5.39 -17.02
N GLU A 247 -11.89 4.60 -17.26
CA GLU A 247 -12.51 3.77 -16.24
C GLU A 247 -12.35 2.29 -16.59
N GLU A 248 -11.99 1.48 -15.62
CA GLU A 248 -11.98 0.02 -15.77
C GLU A 248 -13.42 -0.47 -15.89
N LYS A 249 -13.67 -1.49 -16.73
CA LYS A 249 -15.02 -2.01 -17.00
C LYS A 249 -15.80 -2.37 -15.75
N ASP A 250 -15.11 -2.91 -14.74
CA ASP A 250 -15.71 -3.42 -13.50
C ASP A 250 -15.45 -2.50 -12.29
N ASN A 251 -14.80 -1.35 -12.48
CA ASN A 251 -14.40 -0.45 -11.41
C ASN A 251 -14.66 1.02 -11.78
N ASN A 252 -15.87 1.48 -11.53
CA ASN A 252 -16.34 2.81 -11.85
C ASN A 252 -16.22 3.73 -10.63
N TRP A 253 -15.79 4.97 -10.82
CA TRP A 253 -15.59 5.95 -9.74
C TRP A 253 -16.87 6.29 -8.95
N MET A 254 -18.06 6.16 -9.54
CA MET A 254 -19.33 6.38 -8.85
C MET A 254 -19.72 5.22 -7.90
N ASN A 255 -19.27 4.01 -8.21
CA ASN A 255 -19.68 2.80 -7.51
C ASN A 255 -18.57 2.22 -6.62
N SER A 256 -17.37 2.79 -6.66
CA SER A 256 -16.22 2.33 -5.88
C SER A 256 -15.55 3.48 -5.13
N THR A 257 -15.34 3.29 -3.84
CA THR A 257 -14.68 4.26 -2.96
C THR A 257 -13.26 4.62 -3.42
N PHE A 258 -12.58 3.72 -4.11
CA PHE A 258 -11.16 3.89 -4.50
C PHE A 258 -10.95 4.16 -5.98
N ALA A 259 -11.97 3.96 -6.81
CA ALA A 259 -11.86 4.20 -8.24
C ALA A 259 -11.79 5.69 -8.59
N CYS A 260 -11.19 5.98 -9.73
CA CYS A 260 -11.18 7.30 -10.36
C CYS A 260 -11.13 7.13 -11.88
N ALA A 261 -11.46 8.20 -12.61
CA ALA A 261 -11.36 8.23 -14.08
C ALA A 261 -9.99 8.74 -14.57
N HIS A 262 -8.98 8.80 -13.71
CA HIS A 262 -7.61 9.25 -14.01
C HIS A 262 -7.48 10.67 -14.60
N ARG A 263 -8.49 11.53 -14.46
CA ARG A 263 -8.51 12.87 -15.04
C ARG A 263 -7.51 13.82 -14.37
N VAL A 264 -7.22 13.65 -13.07
CA VAL A 264 -6.17 14.41 -12.37
C VAL A 264 -4.80 14.07 -12.97
N LYS A 265 -4.49 12.79 -13.21
CA LYS A 265 -3.25 12.36 -13.88
C LYS A 265 -3.12 12.99 -15.26
N PHE A 266 -4.22 13.02 -16.03
CA PHE A 266 -4.24 13.55 -17.39
C PHE A 266 -4.00 15.06 -17.41
N ASP A 267 -4.62 15.80 -16.50
CA ASP A 267 -4.41 17.24 -16.36
C ASP A 267 -2.97 17.57 -15.94
N LEU A 268 -2.42 16.80 -15.00
CA LEU A 268 -1.03 16.95 -14.58
C LEU A 268 -0.05 16.65 -15.72
N PHE A 269 -0.34 15.64 -16.56
CA PHE A 269 0.47 15.36 -17.74
C PHE A 269 0.43 16.50 -18.77
N GLN A 270 -0.74 17.07 -19.03
CA GLN A 270 -0.87 18.22 -19.94
C GLN A 270 -0.09 19.44 -19.41
N LYS A 271 -0.07 19.65 -18.09
CA LYS A 271 0.61 20.79 -17.46
C LYS A 271 2.12 20.63 -17.38
N TYR A 272 2.60 19.43 -17.08
CA TYR A 272 4.01 19.21 -16.73
C TYR A 272 4.78 18.32 -17.70
N GLY A 273 4.08 17.58 -18.58
CA GLY A 273 4.72 16.67 -19.53
C GLY A 273 5.25 15.37 -18.94
N TRP A 274 4.98 15.11 -17.65
CA TRP A 274 5.40 13.89 -16.93
C TRP A 274 4.18 13.08 -16.53
N ILE A 275 4.29 11.75 -16.50
CA ILE A 275 3.18 10.86 -16.11
C ILE A 275 3.14 10.81 -14.58
N ALA A 276 2.09 11.37 -13.98
CA ALA A 276 1.86 11.24 -12.55
C ALA A 276 1.51 9.77 -12.21
N ALA A 277 2.18 9.20 -11.23
CA ALA A 277 2.21 7.76 -10.96
C ALA A 277 1.60 7.35 -9.61
N ALA A 278 0.64 8.14 -9.13
CA ALA A 278 -0.19 7.81 -7.97
C ALA A 278 -1.68 7.90 -8.36
N GLY A 279 -2.58 7.45 -7.50
CA GLY A 279 -4.03 7.60 -7.73
C GLY A 279 -4.46 9.06 -7.70
N ASP A 280 -5.49 9.42 -8.46
CA ASP A 280 -6.02 10.79 -8.55
C ASP A 280 -6.34 11.39 -7.18
N ARG A 281 -6.85 10.58 -6.27
CA ARG A 281 -7.19 10.99 -4.91
C ARG A 281 -5.98 11.45 -4.10
N HIS A 282 -4.85 10.76 -4.24
CA HIS A 282 -3.59 11.15 -3.61
C HIS A 282 -2.97 12.37 -4.30
N LEU A 283 -2.92 12.37 -5.63
CA LEU A 283 -2.38 13.50 -6.40
C LEU A 283 -3.13 14.81 -6.11
N ALA A 284 -4.45 14.74 -5.96
CA ALA A 284 -5.29 15.89 -5.66
C ALA A 284 -4.92 16.56 -4.34
N GLU A 285 -4.48 15.82 -3.32
CA GLU A 285 -4.09 16.35 -2.01
C GLU A 285 -2.82 17.19 -2.03
N PHE A 286 -1.99 17.03 -3.06
CA PHE A 286 -0.79 17.87 -3.26
C PHE A 286 -1.11 19.18 -4.01
N MET A 287 -2.31 19.29 -4.60
CA MET A 287 -2.77 20.47 -5.36
C MET A 287 -4.23 20.82 -5.00
N PRO A 288 -4.58 20.96 -3.71
CA PRO A 288 -5.96 21.05 -3.25
C PRO A 288 -6.75 22.22 -3.85
N PRO A 289 -6.19 23.42 -4.12
CA PRO A 289 -6.96 24.51 -4.71
C PRO A 289 -7.52 24.21 -6.09
N ILE A 290 -6.96 23.24 -6.80
CA ILE A 290 -7.38 22.86 -8.15
C ILE A 290 -8.46 21.77 -8.09
N TYR A 291 -8.23 20.72 -7.31
CA TYR A 291 -9.01 19.49 -7.39
C TYR A 291 -9.92 19.25 -6.17
N LEU A 292 -9.63 19.90 -5.02
CA LEU A 292 -10.30 19.67 -3.74
C LEU A 292 -10.99 20.92 -3.20
N LYS A 293 -11.41 21.85 -4.08
CA LYS A 293 -12.06 23.09 -3.67
C LYS A 293 -13.38 22.85 -2.92
N ASP A 294 -14.17 21.94 -3.41
CA ASP A 294 -15.46 21.53 -2.85
C ASP A 294 -15.86 20.14 -3.41
N PRO A 295 -16.90 19.47 -2.83
CA PRO A 295 -17.36 18.17 -3.32
C PRO A 295 -17.80 18.14 -4.78
N GLN A 296 -18.34 19.25 -5.31
CA GLN A 296 -18.74 19.35 -6.71
C GLN A 296 -17.52 19.34 -7.63
N THR A 297 -16.47 20.05 -7.25
CA THR A 297 -15.19 20.04 -7.96
C THR A 297 -14.62 18.62 -7.99
N VAL A 298 -14.59 17.93 -6.84
CA VAL A 298 -14.13 16.52 -6.75
C VAL A 298 -14.90 15.63 -7.72
N ALA A 299 -16.22 15.70 -7.70
CA ALA A 299 -17.07 14.93 -8.60
C ALA A 299 -16.82 15.26 -10.07
N SER A 300 -16.56 16.53 -10.42
CA SER A 300 -16.23 16.94 -11.79
C SER A 300 -14.92 16.36 -12.30
N TRP A 301 -13.98 16.08 -11.42
CA TRP A 301 -12.73 15.38 -11.73
C TRP A 301 -12.86 13.85 -11.71
N LYS A 302 -14.06 13.33 -11.46
CA LYS A 302 -14.41 11.90 -11.48
C LYS A 302 -13.54 11.06 -10.53
N PHE A 303 -13.48 11.49 -9.27
CA PHE A 303 -13.00 10.69 -8.15
C PHE A 303 -13.82 11.00 -6.90
N GLY A 304 -13.67 10.22 -5.82
CA GLY A 304 -14.43 10.36 -4.59
C GLY A 304 -13.60 10.82 -3.39
N LEU A 305 -14.29 11.41 -2.41
CA LEU A 305 -13.76 11.58 -1.06
C LEU A 305 -13.97 10.28 -0.28
N THR A 306 -12.96 9.79 0.43
CA THR A 306 -13.15 8.63 1.30
C THR A 306 -13.78 9.05 2.60
N THR A 307 -14.97 8.56 2.89
CA THR A 307 -15.57 8.75 4.21
C THR A 307 -14.91 7.81 5.23
N VAL A 308 -14.61 8.32 6.41
CA VAL A 308 -14.06 7.49 7.49
C VAL A 308 -15.13 6.53 8.03
N THR A 309 -16.40 6.87 7.92
CA THR A 309 -17.53 5.99 8.24
C THR A 309 -17.41 4.65 7.50
N TRP A 310 -17.11 4.67 6.19
CA TRP A 310 -16.89 3.45 5.43
C TRP A 310 -15.75 2.59 6.03
N ARG A 311 -14.63 3.22 6.44
CA ARG A 311 -13.50 2.51 7.07
C ARG A 311 -13.88 1.86 8.39
N LYS A 312 -14.71 2.54 9.21
CA LYS A 312 -15.24 2.00 10.47
C LYS A 312 -16.16 0.79 10.23
N GLU A 313 -17.01 0.87 9.20
CA GLU A 313 -17.88 -0.24 8.81
C GLU A 313 -17.09 -1.44 8.26
N ASP A 314 -16.09 -1.18 7.42
CA ASP A 314 -15.20 -2.22 6.92
C ASP A 314 -14.39 -2.89 8.05
N LEU A 315 -13.92 -2.11 9.04
CA LEU A 315 -13.28 -2.68 10.23
C LEU A 315 -14.20 -3.65 10.98
N LYS A 316 -15.49 -3.32 11.15
CA LYS A 316 -16.46 -4.24 11.79
C LYS A 316 -16.57 -5.54 11.01
N LYS A 317 -16.67 -5.47 9.68
CA LYS A 317 -16.69 -6.65 8.80
C LYS A 317 -15.43 -7.50 8.93
N ARG A 318 -14.25 -6.86 8.98
CA ARG A 318 -12.97 -7.55 9.16
C ARG A 318 -12.83 -8.19 10.53
N LEU A 319 -13.34 -7.58 11.58
CA LEU A 319 -13.39 -8.17 12.93
C LEU A 319 -14.23 -9.45 12.95
N GLU A 320 -15.41 -9.44 12.35
CA GLU A 320 -16.27 -10.65 12.24
C GLU A 320 -15.62 -11.72 11.35
N LYS A 321 -15.01 -11.30 10.23
CA LYS A 321 -14.25 -12.22 9.37
C LYS A 321 -13.07 -12.86 10.13
N SER A 322 -12.35 -12.11 10.94
CA SER A 322 -11.25 -12.62 11.76
C SER A 322 -11.72 -13.75 12.69
N LYS A 323 -12.88 -13.58 13.33
CA LYS A 323 -13.47 -14.63 14.21
C LYS A 323 -13.78 -15.91 13.42
N ARG A 324 -14.37 -15.78 12.23
CA ARG A 324 -14.69 -16.94 11.37
C ARG A 324 -13.44 -17.63 10.83
N LEU A 325 -12.39 -16.86 10.53
CA LEU A 325 -11.10 -17.42 10.10
C LEU A 325 -10.40 -18.20 11.23
N VAL A 326 -10.46 -17.68 12.47
CA VAL A 326 -9.90 -18.35 13.65
C VAL A 326 -10.66 -19.61 14.01
N SER A 327 -12.00 -19.59 13.93
CA SER A 327 -12.83 -20.79 14.20
C SER A 327 -12.76 -21.85 13.09
N GLY A 328 -12.26 -21.49 11.91
CA GLY A 328 -12.24 -22.37 10.74
C GLY A 328 -13.55 -22.43 9.95
N GLU A 329 -14.55 -21.61 10.32
CA GLU A 329 -15.80 -21.44 9.56
C GLU A 329 -15.57 -20.81 8.18
N GLU A 330 -14.54 -20.00 8.06
CA GLU A 330 -14.11 -19.36 6.81
C GLU A 330 -12.62 -19.63 6.60
N GLN A 331 -12.17 -19.62 5.36
CA GLN A 331 -10.76 -19.74 5.00
C GLN A 331 -10.30 -18.54 4.17
N VAL A 332 -9.03 -18.15 4.32
CA VAL A 332 -8.41 -17.15 3.44
C VAL A 332 -8.32 -17.77 2.04
N GLU A 333 -8.83 -17.07 1.04
CA GLU A 333 -8.66 -17.48 -0.36
C GLU A 333 -7.19 -17.38 -0.78
N LEU A 334 -6.66 -18.45 -1.37
CA LEU A 334 -5.27 -18.50 -1.85
C LEU A 334 -5.19 -18.13 -3.33
N ASN A 335 -5.42 -16.86 -3.61
CA ASN A 335 -5.21 -16.26 -4.94
C ASN A 335 -4.11 -15.21 -4.81
N PRO A 336 -3.14 -15.12 -5.75
CA PRO A 336 -2.11 -14.09 -5.72
C PRO A 336 -2.73 -12.69 -5.63
N SER A 337 -2.13 -11.79 -4.83
CA SER A 337 -2.63 -10.42 -4.73
C SER A 337 -2.42 -9.63 -6.02
N GLY A 338 -1.38 -9.97 -6.78
CA GLY A 338 -0.93 -9.20 -7.94
C GLY A 338 -0.24 -7.88 -7.57
N GLU A 339 0.08 -7.70 -6.27
CA GLU A 339 0.72 -6.50 -5.73
C GLU A 339 2.16 -6.74 -5.26
#